data_536570ca3b830ccfc4b649a563d353e6
#
_entry.id   536570ca3b830ccfc4b649a563d353e6
#
_cell.length_a   1.000
_cell.length_b   1.000
_cell.length_c   1.000
_cell.angle_alpha   90.00
_cell.angle_beta   90.00
_cell.angle_gamma   90.00
#
_symmetry.space_group_name_H-M   'P 1'
#
loop_
_entity.id
_entity.type
_entity.pdbx_description
1 polymer ?
#
loop_
_entity_poly.entity_id
_entity_poly.type
_entity_poly.pdbx_seq_one_letter_code
_entity_poly.pdbx_strand_id
1 'polypeptide(L)'
;KKIAAWLEHETATRPTSSALAFRLLRGCLNWCEHEDELKGLVPDGALTDRKVRDTLPEPKSKDDCLQREQLPLWFAAVRQIGNPVISAYLQALLLTGARREELAELRWVDVDFQWAGITINDKVEGSRTIPLTPYVAHLLAALPRRNEWVFSSPMAGNGRLQEPRIVHNQALA
;
A
#
# COMPACT_ATOMS: atom_id res chain seq x y z
N LYS A 1 29.16 1.67 -18.80
CA LYS A 1 29.12 3.13 -19.03
C LYS A 1 27.68 3.66 -19.24
N LYS A 2 26.86 3.05 -20.14
CA LYS A 2 25.49 3.54 -20.41
C LYS A 2 24.56 3.45 -19.19
N ILE A 3 24.59 2.34 -18.45
CA ILE A 3 23.75 2.14 -17.25
C ILE A 3 24.10 3.16 -16.16
N ALA A 4 25.38 3.40 -15.89
CA ALA A 4 25.80 4.39 -14.90
C ALA A 4 25.33 5.80 -15.27
N ALA A 5 25.53 6.23 -16.51
CA ALA A 5 25.10 7.55 -16.98
C ALA A 5 23.56 7.72 -16.92
N TRP A 6 22.80 6.67 -17.26
CA TRP A 6 21.36 6.66 -17.12
C TRP A 6 20.94 6.78 -15.64
N LEU A 7 21.57 6.02 -14.74
CA LEU A 7 21.31 6.10 -13.32
C LEU A 7 21.63 7.49 -12.74
N GLU A 8 22.75 8.09 -13.09
CA GLU A 8 23.13 9.44 -12.66
C GLU A 8 22.05 10.45 -13.04
N HIS A 9 21.58 10.39 -14.29
CA HIS A 9 20.54 11.29 -14.77
C HIS A 9 19.20 11.09 -14.05
N GLU A 10 18.74 9.83 -13.94
CA GLU A 10 17.41 9.53 -13.34
C GLU A 10 17.40 9.70 -11.81
N THR A 11 18.51 9.38 -11.15
CA THR A 11 18.60 9.49 -9.68
C THR A 11 18.54 10.95 -9.21
N ALA A 12 19.00 11.90 -10.02
CA ALA A 12 18.94 13.33 -9.71
C ALA A 12 17.50 13.83 -9.52
N THR A 13 16.54 13.28 -10.27
CA THR A 13 15.14 13.73 -10.25
C THR A 13 14.19 12.73 -9.61
N ARG A 14 14.44 11.42 -9.75
CA ARG A 14 13.55 10.34 -9.34
C ARG A 14 14.29 9.19 -8.64
N PRO A 15 14.92 9.41 -7.47
CA PRO A 15 15.82 8.43 -6.84
C PRO A 15 15.13 7.08 -6.54
N THR A 16 13.93 7.08 -6.00
CA THR A 16 13.21 5.85 -5.68
C THR A 16 12.82 5.05 -6.92
N SER A 17 12.33 5.74 -7.95
CA SER A 17 11.92 5.11 -9.22
C SER A 17 13.11 4.57 -9.98
N SER A 18 14.24 5.28 -10.01
CA SER A 18 15.48 4.82 -10.66
C SER A 18 16.05 3.57 -9.99
N ALA A 19 16.02 3.50 -8.65
CA ALA A 19 16.42 2.31 -7.91
C ALA A 19 15.52 1.09 -8.19
N LEU A 20 14.21 1.31 -8.32
CA LEU A 20 13.28 0.24 -8.70
C LEU A 20 13.53 -0.24 -10.13
N ALA A 21 13.62 0.69 -11.09
CA ALA A 21 13.88 0.40 -12.49
C ALA A 21 15.21 -0.35 -12.68
N PHE A 22 16.25 0.03 -11.93
CA PHE A 22 17.51 -0.70 -11.95
C PHE A 22 17.38 -2.13 -11.41
N ARG A 23 16.60 -2.34 -10.33
CA ARG A 23 16.34 -3.69 -9.80
C ARG A 23 15.64 -4.57 -10.82
N LEU A 24 14.64 -4.05 -11.55
CA LEU A 24 13.95 -4.75 -12.62
C LEU A 24 14.89 -5.06 -13.79
N LEU A 25 15.68 -4.07 -14.22
CA LEU A 25 16.69 -4.25 -15.26
C LEU A 25 17.69 -5.34 -14.88
N ARG A 26 18.20 -5.31 -13.63
CA ARG A 26 19.11 -6.34 -13.12
C ARG A 26 18.49 -7.73 -13.14
N GLY A 27 17.21 -7.83 -12.73
CA GLY A 27 16.48 -9.11 -12.80
C GLY A 27 16.36 -9.63 -14.23
N CYS A 28 16.00 -8.75 -15.19
CA CYS A 28 15.90 -9.09 -16.60
C CYS A 28 17.25 -9.53 -17.19
N LEU A 29 18.31 -8.78 -16.95
CA LEU A 29 19.64 -9.12 -17.48
C LEU A 29 20.21 -10.40 -16.85
N ASN A 30 19.98 -10.63 -15.55
CA ASN A 30 20.34 -11.90 -14.92
C ASN A 30 19.55 -13.08 -15.52
N TRP A 31 18.28 -12.88 -15.84
CA TRP A 31 17.49 -13.91 -16.52
C TRP A 31 18.05 -14.21 -17.91
N CYS A 32 18.44 -13.17 -18.68
CA CYS A 32 19.06 -13.36 -20.00
C CYS A 32 20.35 -14.23 -19.94
N GLU A 33 21.13 -14.13 -18.85
CA GLU A 33 22.33 -14.95 -18.68
C GLU A 33 22.03 -16.45 -18.47
N HIS A 34 20.80 -16.80 -18.07
CA HIS A 34 20.37 -18.19 -17.88
C HIS A 34 19.64 -18.77 -19.10
N GLU A 35 19.26 -17.94 -20.07
CA GLU A 35 18.63 -18.37 -21.32
C GLU A 35 19.70 -18.70 -22.36
N ASP A 36 19.68 -19.91 -22.90
CA ASP A 36 20.71 -20.38 -23.81
C ASP A 36 20.87 -19.49 -25.06
N GLU A 37 19.77 -18.93 -25.58
CA GLU A 37 19.75 -18.06 -26.75
C GLU A 37 20.33 -16.65 -26.48
N LEU A 38 20.33 -16.21 -25.22
CA LEU A 38 20.71 -14.85 -24.82
C LEU A 38 22.01 -14.80 -24.04
N LYS A 39 22.54 -15.95 -23.69
CA LYS A 39 23.76 -16.09 -22.90
C LYS A 39 24.94 -15.40 -23.57
N GLY A 40 25.66 -14.59 -22.78
CA GLY A 40 26.81 -13.85 -23.28
C GLY A 40 26.49 -12.54 -24.01
N LEU A 41 25.19 -12.17 -24.16
CA LEU A 41 24.80 -10.86 -24.71
C LEU A 41 24.98 -9.72 -23.70
N VAL A 42 24.94 -10.04 -22.40
CA VAL A 42 25.15 -9.06 -21.34
C VAL A 42 26.65 -8.91 -21.09
N PRO A 43 27.24 -7.70 -21.26
CA PRO A 43 28.66 -7.51 -21.01
C PRO A 43 29.04 -7.80 -19.56
N ASP A 44 30.17 -8.46 -19.35
CA ASP A 44 30.72 -8.72 -18.01
C ASP A 44 30.84 -7.42 -17.20
N GLY A 45 30.42 -7.49 -15.93
CA GLY A 45 30.49 -6.35 -15.02
C GLY A 45 29.47 -5.24 -15.27
N ALA A 46 28.58 -5.36 -16.28
CA ALA A 46 27.61 -4.31 -16.62
C ALA A 46 26.74 -3.89 -15.43
N LEU A 47 26.41 -4.83 -14.53
CA LEU A 47 25.56 -4.62 -13.37
C LEU A 47 26.34 -4.44 -12.06
N THR A 48 27.60 -4.84 -12.02
CA THR A 48 28.46 -4.86 -10.83
C THR A 48 29.53 -3.79 -10.83
N ASP A 49 29.57 -2.96 -11.89
CA ASP A 49 30.50 -1.83 -11.98
C ASP A 49 30.36 -0.94 -10.72
N ARG A 50 31.49 -0.55 -10.15
CA ARG A 50 31.56 0.31 -8.98
C ARG A 50 30.75 1.59 -9.16
N LYS A 51 30.85 2.22 -10.34
CA LYS A 51 30.07 3.43 -10.64
C LYS A 51 28.55 3.20 -10.56
N VAL A 52 28.07 2.05 -10.98
CA VAL A 52 26.65 1.69 -10.89
C VAL A 52 26.23 1.56 -9.43
N ARG A 53 27.04 0.91 -8.60
CA ARG A 53 26.75 0.75 -7.17
C ARG A 53 26.77 2.07 -6.41
N ASP A 54 27.76 2.90 -6.69
CA ASP A 54 27.94 4.19 -6.00
C ASP A 54 26.85 5.21 -6.37
N THR A 55 26.19 5.05 -7.54
CA THR A 55 25.09 5.91 -7.99
C THR A 55 23.73 5.45 -7.47
N LEU A 56 23.59 4.20 -7.02
CA LEU A 56 22.31 3.71 -6.52
C LEU A 56 21.97 4.41 -5.21
N PRO A 57 20.74 5.00 -5.12
CA PRO A 57 20.32 5.64 -3.87
C PRO A 57 20.10 4.57 -2.81
N GLU A 58 20.61 4.82 -1.61
CA GLU A 58 20.30 3.98 -0.46
C GLU A 58 18.80 4.08 -0.11
N PRO A 59 18.13 2.94 0.14
CA PRO A 59 16.76 2.95 0.58
C PRO A 59 16.68 3.59 1.98
N LYS A 60 16.10 4.77 2.06
CA LYS A 60 15.81 5.41 3.36
C LYS A 60 14.47 4.91 3.88
N SER A 61 14.46 4.44 5.12
CA SER A 61 13.22 4.22 5.85
C SER A 61 12.52 5.56 6.04
N LYS A 62 11.22 5.60 5.83
CA LYS A 62 10.41 6.75 6.21
C LYS A 62 10.11 6.67 7.69
N ASP A 63 10.28 7.77 8.39
CA ASP A 63 9.94 7.92 9.80
C ASP A 63 8.65 8.75 9.92
N ASP A 64 7.62 8.34 9.17
CA ASP A 64 6.35 9.02 9.03
C ASP A 64 5.18 8.19 9.62
N CYS A 65 5.42 7.45 10.70
CA CYS A 65 4.39 6.72 11.43
C CYS A 65 3.77 7.58 12.55
N LEU A 66 2.47 7.35 12.80
CA LEU A 66 1.77 7.98 13.93
C LEU A 66 2.36 7.51 15.25
N GLN A 67 2.80 8.47 16.06
CA GLN A 67 3.27 8.22 17.42
C GLN A 67 2.07 8.13 18.39
N ARG A 68 2.26 7.44 19.51
CA ARG A 68 1.20 7.22 20.51
C ARG A 68 0.55 8.51 20.98
N GLU A 69 1.34 9.55 21.15
CA GLU A 69 0.91 10.87 21.63
C GLU A 69 0.05 11.60 20.60
N GLN A 70 0.18 11.26 19.32
CA GLN A 70 -0.58 11.84 18.21
C GLN A 70 -1.93 11.16 18.00
N LEU A 71 -2.11 9.93 18.50
CA LEU A 71 -3.34 9.16 18.28
C LEU A 71 -4.61 9.88 18.74
N PRO A 72 -4.68 10.50 19.93
CA PRO A 72 -5.89 11.19 20.35
C PRO A 72 -6.32 12.30 19.38
N LEU A 73 -5.37 13.10 18.91
CA LEU A 73 -5.62 14.19 17.95
C LEU A 73 -6.06 13.63 16.61
N TRP A 74 -5.38 12.58 16.13
CA TRP A 74 -5.74 11.91 14.88
C TRP A 74 -7.16 11.35 14.92
N PHE A 75 -7.55 10.63 16.00
CA PHE A 75 -8.90 10.11 16.16
C PHE A 75 -9.94 11.24 16.24
N ALA A 76 -9.63 12.35 16.92
CA ALA A 76 -10.53 13.50 16.98
C ALA A 76 -10.77 14.07 15.59
N ALA A 77 -9.74 14.28 14.79
CA ALA A 77 -9.82 14.80 13.44
C ALA A 77 -10.59 13.86 12.50
N VAL A 78 -10.25 12.56 12.51
CA VAL A 78 -10.88 11.57 11.63
C VAL A 78 -12.37 11.39 11.94
N ARG A 79 -12.78 11.48 13.20
CA ARG A 79 -14.21 11.42 13.61
C ARG A 79 -15.03 12.63 13.13
N GLN A 80 -14.39 13.76 12.86
CA GLN A 80 -15.05 14.96 12.32
C GLN A 80 -15.25 14.91 10.80
N ILE A 81 -14.71 13.93 10.10
CA ILE A 81 -14.93 13.75 8.67
C ILE A 81 -16.42 13.53 8.42
N GLY A 82 -17.07 14.41 7.66
CA GLY A 82 -18.49 14.38 7.40
C GLY A 82 -19.02 13.13 6.66
N ASN A 83 -18.13 12.38 6.01
CA ASN A 83 -18.46 11.10 5.40
C ASN A 83 -18.19 9.94 6.38
N PRO A 84 -19.22 9.29 6.94
CA PRO A 84 -19.05 8.24 7.94
C PRO A 84 -18.32 7.00 7.40
N VAL A 85 -18.44 6.71 6.10
CA VAL A 85 -17.73 5.57 5.47
C VAL A 85 -16.22 5.82 5.45
N ILE A 86 -15.79 7.03 5.11
CA ILE A 86 -14.38 7.41 5.11
C ILE A 86 -13.82 7.42 6.54
N SER A 87 -14.55 8.02 7.47
CA SER A 87 -14.17 8.05 8.88
C SER A 87 -13.98 6.64 9.45
N ALA A 88 -14.95 5.76 9.24
CA ALA A 88 -14.88 4.37 9.71
C ALA A 88 -13.74 3.60 9.02
N TYR A 89 -13.56 3.79 7.72
CA TYR A 89 -12.47 3.15 6.95
C TYR A 89 -11.09 3.50 7.52
N LEU A 90 -10.81 4.77 7.74
CA LEU A 90 -9.51 5.21 8.26
C LEU A 90 -9.24 4.66 9.66
N GLN A 91 -10.25 4.68 10.53
CA GLN A 91 -10.15 4.12 11.88
C GLN A 91 -9.95 2.60 11.86
N ALA A 92 -10.73 1.89 11.04
CA ALA A 92 -10.59 0.45 10.87
C ALA A 92 -9.23 0.07 10.28
N LEU A 93 -8.72 0.84 9.31
CA LEU A 93 -7.40 0.62 8.71
C LEU A 93 -6.28 0.67 9.77
N LEU A 94 -6.30 1.70 10.63
CA LEU A 94 -5.34 1.86 11.71
C LEU A 94 -5.45 0.72 12.75
N LEU A 95 -6.68 0.35 13.13
CA LEU A 95 -6.91 -0.60 14.23
C LEU A 95 -6.76 -2.08 13.82
N THR A 96 -6.94 -2.39 12.54
CA THR A 96 -6.79 -3.77 12.03
C THR A 96 -5.40 -4.06 11.48
N GLY A 97 -4.65 -3.03 11.08
CA GLY A 97 -3.39 -3.20 10.36
C GLY A 97 -3.53 -3.86 8.99
N ALA A 98 -4.74 -3.92 8.44
CA ALA A 98 -4.98 -4.46 7.12
C ALA A 98 -4.33 -3.59 6.04
N ARG A 99 -3.96 -4.19 4.91
CA ARG A 99 -3.51 -3.40 3.77
C ARG A 99 -4.67 -2.57 3.22
N ARG A 100 -4.38 -1.39 2.73
CA ARG A 100 -5.37 -0.43 2.25
C ARG A 100 -6.40 -1.03 1.28
N GLU A 101 -5.93 -1.71 0.26
CA GLU A 101 -6.82 -2.33 -0.73
C GLU A 101 -7.61 -3.52 -0.16
N GLU A 102 -6.99 -4.33 0.68
CA GLU A 102 -7.67 -5.44 1.36
C GLU A 102 -8.88 -4.98 2.16
N LEU A 103 -8.72 -3.89 2.92
CA LEU A 103 -9.82 -3.35 3.70
C LEU A 103 -10.86 -2.65 2.81
N ALA A 104 -10.45 -1.97 1.74
CA ALA A 104 -11.38 -1.35 0.79
C ALA A 104 -12.22 -2.38 0.02
N GLU A 105 -11.69 -3.60 -0.17
CA GLU A 105 -12.37 -4.74 -0.81
C GLU A 105 -13.18 -5.61 0.18
N LEU A 106 -13.30 -5.20 1.43
CA LEU A 106 -14.05 -5.94 2.44
C LEU A 106 -15.55 -5.96 2.09
N ARG A 107 -16.12 -7.16 2.06
CA ARG A 107 -17.56 -7.38 1.84
C ARG A 107 -18.29 -7.67 3.14
N TRP A 108 -19.59 -7.41 3.17
CA TRP A 108 -20.40 -7.72 4.34
C TRP A 108 -20.43 -9.20 4.69
N VAL A 109 -20.29 -10.08 3.69
CA VAL A 109 -20.24 -11.54 3.90
C VAL A 109 -18.95 -12.00 4.59
N ASP A 110 -17.90 -11.19 4.54
CA ASP A 110 -16.59 -11.46 5.15
C ASP A 110 -16.48 -10.92 6.59
N VAL A 111 -17.54 -10.27 7.09
CA VAL A 111 -17.59 -9.72 8.45
C VAL A 111 -18.47 -10.60 9.33
N ASP A 112 -17.84 -11.33 10.23
CA ASP A 112 -18.53 -12.15 11.21
C ASP A 112 -18.64 -11.39 12.55
N PHE A 113 -19.83 -10.86 12.81
CA PHE A 113 -20.14 -10.16 14.06
C PHE A 113 -20.37 -11.13 15.24
N GLN A 114 -20.74 -12.37 14.98
CA GLN A 114 -21.02 -13.38 16.01
C GLN A 114 -19.71 -13.91 16.59
N TRP A 115 -18.77 -14.25 15.73
CA TRP A 115 -17.47 -14.80 16.11
C TRP A 115 -16.35 -13.76 16.16
N ALA A 116 -16.73 -12.48 16.01
CA ALA A 116 -15.84 -11.33 16.06
C ALA A 116 -14.61 -11.47 15.14
N GLY A 117 -14.85 -11.76 13.87
CA GLY A 117 -13.81 -11.94 12.86
C GLY A 117 -14.06 -11.17 11.56
N ILE A 118 -12.99 -10.78 10.90
CA ILE A 118 -13.01 -10.23 9.54
C ILE A 118 -12.13 -11.13 8.68
N THR A 119 -12.67 -11.69 7.62
CA THR A 119 -11.91 -12.46 6.63
C THR A 119 -11.39 -11.53 5.54
N ILE A 120 -10.09 -11.47 5.39
CA ILE A 120 -9.43 -10.66 4.36
C ILE A 120 -8.78 -11.58 3.35
N ASN A 121 -9.05 -11.34 2.07
CA ASN A 121 -8.46 -12.08 0.97
C ASN A 121 -7.12 -11.45 0.58
N ASP A 122 -6.04 -12.24 0.67
CA ASP A 122 -4.72 -11.88 0.16
C ASP A 122 -4.49 -12.57 -1.20
N LYS A 123 -3.99 -11.80 -2.16
CA LYS A 123 -3.73 -12.33 -3.52
C LYS A 123 -2.62 -13.38 -3.58
N VAL A 124 -1.75 -13.42 -2.56
CA VAL A 124 -0.56 -14.27 -2.53
C VAL A 124 -0.72 -15.43 -1.54
N GLU A 125 -1.26 -15.14 -0.35
CA GLU A 125 -1.30 -16.08 0.77
C GLU A 125 -2.69 -16.71 0.98
N GLY A 126 -3.68 -16.37 0.14
CA GLY A 126 -5.06 -16.83 0.27
C GLY A 126 -5.89 -15.93 1.18
N SER A 127 -6.58 -16.48 2.19
CA SER A 127 -7.38 -15.69 3.12
C SER A 127 -6.83 -15.78 4.54
N ARG A 128 -6.94 -14.67 5.27
CA ARG A 128 -6.63 -14.63 6.71
C ARG A 128 -7.76 -13.99 7.50
N THR A 129 -7.95 -14.42 8.73
CA THR A 129 -8.93 -13.83 9.65
C THR A 129 -8.24 -12.85 10.60
N ILE A 130 -8.75 -11.63 10.67
CA ILE A 130 -8.33 -10.60 11.62
C ILE A 130 -9.38 -10.50 12.71
N PRO A 131 -8.99 -10.44 14.00
CA PRO A 131 -9.95 -10.24 15.08
C PRO A 131 -10.72 -8.92 14.93
N LEU A 132 -12.04 -8.98 15.02
CA LEU A 132 -12.92 -7.83 14.99
C LEU A 132 -13.09 -7.29 16.43
N THR A 133 -12.35 -6.23 16.76
CA THR A 133 -12.49 -5.61 18.08
C THR A 133 -13.88 -5.00 18.27
N PRO A 134 -14.41 -4.91 19.51
CA PRO A 134 -15.74 -4.33 19.76
C PRO A 134 -15.90 -2.91 19.19
N TYR A 135 -14.86 -2.12 19.24
CA TYR A 135 -14.87 -0.77 18.67
C TYR A 135 -15.03 -0.78 17.15
N VAL A 136 -14.25 -1.62 16.44
CA VAL A 136 -14.36 -1.75 14.98
C VAL A 136 -15.71 -2.35 14.60
N ALA A 137 -16.20 -3.36 15.35
CA ALA A 137 -17.53 -3.93 15.13
C ALA A 137 -18.62 -2.85 15.21
N HIS A 138 -18.56 -1.98 16.21
CA HIS A 138 -19.50 -0.87 16.36
C HIS A 138 -19.43 0.11 15.18
N LEU A 139 -18.20 0.47 14.74
CA LEU A 139 -18.02 1.33 13.56
C LEU A 139 -18.65 0.73 12.30
N LEU A 140 -18.39 -0.55 12.04
CA LEU A 140 -18.92 -1.23 10.87
C LEU A 140 -20.44 -1.39 10.94
N ALA A 141 -20.99 -1.76 12.09
CA ALA A 141 -22.43 -1.92 12.28
C ALA A 141 -23.23 -0.62 12.03
N ALA A 142 -22.61 0.54 12.29
CA ALA A 142 -23.21 1.85 12.05
C ALA A 142 -23.20 2.28 10.58
N LEU A 143 -22.51 1.56 9.68
CA LEU A 143 -22.40 1.93 8.27
C LEU A 143 -23.65 1.53 7.49
N PRO A 144 -24.06 2.37 6.50
CA PRO A 144 -25.18 2.03 5.63
C PRO A 144 -24.80 0.88 4.66
N ARG A 145 -25.60 -0.19 4.64
CA ARG A 145 -25.44 -1.31 3.71
C ARG A 145 -26.05 -0.97 2.35
N ARG A 146 -25.32 -0.21 1.53
CA ARG A 146 -25.77 0.26 0.20
C ARG A 146 -25.57 -0.79 -0.90
N ASN A 147 -24.54 -1.61 -0.78
CA ASN A 147 -24.18 -2.65 -1.73
C ASN A 147 -23.41 -3.76 -0.97
N GLU A 148 -22.74 -4.65 -1.68
CA GLU A 148 -21.96 -5.73 -1.10
C GLU A 148 -20.73 -5.28 -0.29
N TRP A 149 -20.20 -4.07 -0.56
CA TRP A 149 -19.00 -3.54 0.08
C TRP A 149 -19.31 -2.88 1.43
N VAL A 150 -18.50 -3.18 2.43
CA VAL A 150 -18.58 -2.53 3.74
C VAL A 150 -18.29 -1.03 3.59
N PHE A 151 -17.26 -0.71 2.87
CA PHE A 151 -16.87 0.67 2.59
C PHE A 151 -17.35 1.09 1.21
N SER A 152 -18.65 1.30 1.11
CA SER A 152 -19.30 1.67 -0.14
C SER A 152 -19.07 3.14 -0.51
N SER A 153 -18.94 3.42 -1.81
CA SER A 153 -18.85 4.77 -2.37
C SER A 153 -19.79 4.93 -3.56
N PRO A 154 -20.81 5.80 -3.48
CA PRO A 154 -21.71 6.04 -4.61
C PRO A 154 -21.05 6.76 -5.78
N MET A 155 -19.90 7.40 -5.55
CA MET A 155 -19.15 8.14 -6.57
C MET A 155 -18.18 7.26 -7.37
N ALA A 156 -17.90 6.04 -6.91
CA ALA A 156 -17.00 5.12 -7.57
C ALA A 156 -17.78 4.16 -8.50
N GLY A 157 -17.30 4.00 -9.73
CA GLY A 157 -17.95 3.15 -10.74
C GLY A 157 -18.11 1.68 -10.30
N ASN A 158 -17.25 1.17 -9.43
CA ASN A 158 -17.34 -0.17 -8.84
C ASN A 158 -18.10 -0.21 -7.50
N GLY A 159 -18.63 0.92 -7.04
CA GLY A 159 -19.42 1.03 -5.81
C GLY A 159 -18.65 0.91 -4.50
N ARG A 160 -17.31 0.74 -4.51
CA ARG A 160 -16.47 0.66 -3.32
C ARG A 160 -15.64 1.91 -3.10
N LEU A 161 -15.27 2.17 -1.85
CA LEU A 161 -14.33 3.25 -1.52
C LEU A 161 -12.98 2.97 -2.19
N GLN A 162 -12.43 4.00 -2.83
CA GLN A 162 -11.06 4.03 -3.31
C GLN A 162 -10.16 4.77 -2.31
N GLU A 163 -9.17 5.50 -2.77
CA GLU A 163 -8.22 6.15 -1.88
C GLU A 163 -8.75 7.47 -1.30
N PRO A 164 -9.06 7.59 0.02
CA PRO A 164 -9.57 8.81 0.64
C PRO A 164 -8.44 9.78 1.07
N ARG A 165 -7.27 9.78 0.38
CA ARG A 165 -6.09 10.56 0.75
C ARG A 165 -6.39 12.05 0.90
N ILE A 166 -7.16 12.63 -0.03
CA ILE A 166 -7.46 14.07 0.00
C ILE A 166 -8.24 14.43 1.27
N VAL A 167 -9.28 13.66 1.59
CA VAL A 167 -10.12 13.89 2.78
C VAL A 167 -9.31 13.66 4.06
N HIS A 168 -8.46 12.64 4.09
CA HIS A 168 -7.58 12.38 5.22
C HIS A 168 -6.60 13.54 5.45
N ASN A 169 -5.94 14.02 4.42
CA ASN A 169 -5.00 15.14 4.52
C ASN A 169 -5.70 16.43 4.97
N GLN A 170 -6.92 16.69 4.47
CA GLN A 170 -7.72 17.85 4.91
C GLN A 170 -8.13 17.78 6.38
N ALA A 171 -8.40 16.58 6.90
CA ALA A 171 -8.76 16.39 8.31
C ALA A 171 -7.58 16.61 9.26
N LEU A 172 -6.33 16.48 8.77
CA LEU A 172 -5.11 16.63 9.54
C LEU A 172 -4.41 17.99 9.35
N ALA A 173 -4.91 18.86 8.47
CA ALA A 173 -4.39 20.21 8.23
C ALA A 173 -4.93 21.19 9.27
#